data_be2f41d408f88cf4f98e792d8d99c630
#
_entry.id   be2f41d408f88cf4f98e792d8d99c630
#
_cell.length_a   1.000
_cell.length_b   1.000
_cell.length_c   1.000
_cell.angle_alpha   90.00
_cell.angle_beta   90.00
_cell.angle_gamma   90.00
#
_symmetry.space_group_name_H-M   'P 1'
#
loop_
_entity.id
_entity.type
_entity.pdbx_description
1 polymer ?
#
loop_
_entity_poly.entity_id
_entity_poly.type
_entity_poly.pdbx_seq_one_letter_code
_entity_poly.pdbx_strand_id
1 'polypeptide(L)'
;MVRERTEKGQTSVEVVYGITSLTPREADAGRLLGLVREHWRIENSLHYVRDVTLGEDACRVRKGGAPQVLAALRNAVVHLLAGVSAESRAAATEQLSARSHEALGLLGLPPFQ
;
A
#
# COMPACT_ATOMS: atom_id res chain seq x y z
N MET A 1 -16.77 8.36 15.50
CA MET A 1 -16.24 6.99 15.48
C MET A 1 -15.42 6.79 16.74
N VAL A 2 -15.62 5.69 17.45
CA VAL A 2 -14.78 5.30 18.59
C VAL A 2 -13.78 4.27 18.09
N ARG A 3 -12.49 4.49 18.36
CA ARG A 3 -11.39 3.57 18.04
C ARG A 3 -10.84 3.02 19.35
N GLU A 4 -10.85 1.71 19.50
CA GLU A 4 -10.18 1.01 20.58
C GLU A 4 -8.92 0.35 20.04
N ARG A 5 -7.81 0.54 20.72
CA ARG A 5 -6.52 -0.06 20.38
C ARG A 5 -5.94 -0.72 21.63
N THR A 6 -5.65 -2.01 21.53
CA THR A 6 -4.99 -2.74 22.62
C THR A 6 -3.56 -3.04 22.19
N GLU A 7 -2.60 -2.48 22.92
CA GLU A 7 -1.17 -2.76 22.75
C GLU A 7 -0.58 -3.21 24.08
N LYS A 8 0.13 -4.33 24.09
CA LYS A 8 0.82 -4.88 25.28
C LYS A 8 -0.09 -4.97 26.52
N GLY A 9 -1.37 -5.30 26.31
CA GLY A 9 -2.35 -5.43 27.39
C GLY A 9 -2.96 -4.11 27.89
N GLN A 10 -2.59 -2.97 27.32
CA GLN A 10 -3.22 -1.68 27.61
C GLN A 10 -4.19 -1.32 26.48
N THR A 11 -5.43 -0.98 26.84
CA THR A 11 -6.45 -0.54 25.90
C THR A 11 -6.56 0.98 25.96
N SER A 12 -6.33 1.62 24.81
CA SER A 12 -6.60 3.04 24.61
C SER A 12 -7.89 3.23 23.81
N VAL A 13 -8.67 4.22 24.19
CA VAL A 13 -9.90 4.59 23.49
C VAL A 13 -9.75 6.01 22.96
N GLU A 14 -9.97 6.16 21.67
CA GLU A 14 -9.90 7.45 20.97
C GLU A 14 -11.22 7.74 20.29
N VAL A 15 -11.74 8.97 20.45
CA VAL A 15 -12.90 9.43 19.71
C VAL A 15 -12.43 10.24 18.52
N VAL A 16 -12.70 9.73 17.31
CA VAL A 16 -12.35 10.38 16.05
C VAL A 16 -13.59 11.01 15.45
N TYR A 17 -13.52 12.31 15.17
CA TYR A 17 -14.56 13.07 14.48
C TYR A 17 -14.20 13.21 13.01
N GLY A 18 -15.22 13.21 12.17
CA GLY A 18 -15.07 13.42 10.72
C GLY A 18 -16.25 14.23 10.20
N ILE A 19 -16.05 14.88 9.07
CA ILE A 19 -17.11 15.58 8.33
C ILE A 19 -17.32 14.85 7.01
N THR A 20 -18.56 14.84 6.52
CA THR A 20 -18.95 14.24 5.26
C THR A 20 -19.97 15.15 4.56
N SER A 21 -19.96 15.15 3.23
CA SER A 21 -21.00 15.75 2.40
C SER A 21 -22.19 14.83 2.17
N LEU A 22 -22.07 13.53 2.54
CA LEU A 22 -23.14 12.56 2.40
C LEU A 22 -24.22 12.81 3.46
N THR A 23 -25.47 12.77 3.03
CA THR A 23 -26.60 12.88 3.93
C THR A 23 -26.86 11.55 4.68
N PRO A 24 -27.58 11.55 5.83
CA PRO A 24 -27.92 10.33 6.55
C PRO A 24 -28.76 9.31 5.75
N ARG A 25 -29.40 9.76 4.66
CA ARG A 25 -30.13 8.87 3.74
C ARG A 25 -29.21 8.18 2.73
N GLU A 26 -28.09 8.78 2.41
CA GLU A 26 -27.10 8.24 1.44
C GLU A 26 -26.07 7.33 2.11
N ALA A 27 -25.75 7.59 3.37
CA ALA A 27 -24.80 6.78 4.12
C ALA A 27 -25.16 6.71 5.60
N ASP A 28 -25.36 5.51 6.08
CA ASP A 28 -25.45 5.21 7.51
C ASP A 28 -24.05 5.13 8.16
N ALA A 29 -23.99 4.93 9.46
CA ALA A 29 -22.75 4.85 10.21
C ALA A 29 -21.83 3.69 9.73
N GLY A 30 -22.42 2.56 9.33
CA GLY A 30 -21.68 1.40 8.82
C GLY A 30 -21.00 1.71 7.49
N ARG A 31 -21.72 2.34 6.56
CA ARG A 31 -21.16 2.77 5.28
C ARG A 31 -20.05 3.82 5.45
N LEU A 32 -20.25 4.80 6.32
CA LEU A 32 -19.23 5.81 6.61
C LEU A 32 -17.97 5.18 7.21
N LEU A 33 -18.12 4.23 8.13
CA LEU A 33 -17.00 3.48 8.67
C LEU A 33 -16.27 2.66 7.59
N GLY A 34 -17.03 2.05 6.68
CA GLY A 34 -16.49 1.33 5.51
C GLY A 34 -15.63 2.24 4.65
N LEU A 35 -16.13 3.41 4.27
CA LEU A 35 -15.41 4.40 3.45
C LEU A 35 -14.10 4.85 4.13
N VAL A 36 -14.12 5.11 5.44
CA VAL A 36 -12.90 5.46 6.19
C VAL A 36 -11.89 4.31 6.16
N ARG A 37 -12.33 3.07 6.36
CA ARG A 37 -11.44 1.89 6.31
C ARG A 37 -10.87 1.64 4.92
N GLU A 38 -11.66 1.84 3.87
CA GLU A 38 -11.18 1.71 2.48
C GLU A 38 -10.14 2.78 2.15
N HIS A 39 -10.33 4.01 2.60
CA HIS A 39 -9.33 5.07 2.46
C HIS A 39 -7.99 4.67 3.12
N TRP A 40 -8.03 4.22 4.36
CA TRP A 40 -6.84 3.73 5.07
C TRP A 40 -6.18 2.51 4.41
N ARG A 41 -6.98 1.67 3.75
CA ARG A 41 -6.44 0.53 2.98
C ARG A 41 -5.63 1.00 1.78
N ILE A 42 -6.10 2.02 1.06
CA ILE A 42 -5.35 2.63 -0.04
C ILE A 42 -4.03 3.21 0.47
N GLU A 43 -4.07 3.96 1.56
CA GLU A 43 -2.90 4.55 2.20
C GLU A 43 -1.84 3.49 2.52
N ASN A 44 -2.22 2.42 3.21
CA ASN A 44 -1.29 1.37 3.63
C ASN A 44 -0.87 0.42 2.49
N SER A 45 -1.73 0.14 1.52
CA SER A 45 -1.42 -0.83 0.46
C SER A 45 -0.74 -0.23 -0.76
N LEU A 46 -0.88 1.07 -0.98
CA LEU A 46 -0.32 1.74 -2.15
C LEU A 46 0.74 2.77 -1.74
N HIS A 47 0.36 3.81 -0.99
CA HIS A 47 1.27 4.91 -0.67
C HIS A 47 2.43 4.45 0.20
N TYR A 48 2.17 3.78 1.31
CA TYR A 48 3.22 3.25 2.18
C TYR A 48 4.20 2.32 1.44
N VAL A 49 3.67 1.46 0.56
CA VAL A 49 4.54 0.54 -0.22
C VAL A 49 5.43 1.31 -1.18
N ARG A 50 4.91 2.33 -1.87
CA ARG A 50 5.71 3.17 -2.76
C ARG A 50 6.76 3.97 -1.99
N ASP A 51 6.34 4.65 -0.95
CA ASP A 51 7.15 5.63 -0.24
C ASP A 51 8.23 4.96 0.60
N VAL A 52 7.86 3.92 1.34
CA VAL A 52 8.76 3.23 2.28
C VAL A 52 9.39 1.98 1.66
N THR A 53 8.57 1.01 1.19
CA THR A 53 9.11 -0.27 0.70
C THR A 53 9.91 -0.10 -0.59
N LEU A 54 9.43 0.72 -1.54
CA LEU A 54 10.11 1.00 -2.80
C LEU A 54 10.94 2.29 -2.76
N GLY A 55 11.04 2.96 -1.61
CA GLY A 55 11.92 4.09 -1.36
C GLY A 55 11.64 5.32 -2.22
N GLU A 56 10.38 5.62 -2.55
CA GLU A 56 10.05 6.77 -3.39
C GLU A 56 10.43 8.09 -2.69
N ASP A 57 10.12 8.23 -1.41
CA ASP A 57 10.45 9.42 -0.62
C ASP A 57 11.97 9.65 -0.50
N ALA A 58 12.76 8.58 -0.43
CA ALA A 58 14.21 8.65 -0.37
C ALA A 58 14.86 8.91 -1.74
N CYS A 59 14.09 8.82 -2.85
CA CYS A 59 14.60 8.96 -4.20
C CYS A 59 15.05 10.39 -4.49
N ARG A 60 16.29 10.57 -4.93
CA ARG A 60 16.92 11.86 -5.25
C ARG A 60 16.91 12.20 -6.74
N VAL A 61 16.35 11.36 -7.57
CA VAL A 61 16.26 11.60 -9.02
C VAL A 61 15.28 12.73 -9.29
N ARG A 62 15.77 13.82 -9.94
CA ARG A 62 14.99 15.04 -10.19
C ARG A 62 15.12 15.56 -11.63
N LYS A 63 15.96 14.93 -12.48
CA LYS A 63 16.29 15.45 -13.81
C LYS A 63 15.34 14.92 -14.88
N GLY A 64 14.83 15.82 -15.70
CA GLY A 64 14.01 15.49 -16.89
C GLY A 64 12.77 14.66 -16.56
N GLY A 65 12.43 13.69 -17.40
CA GLY A 65 11.31 12.79 -17.23
C GLY A 65 11.55 11.61 -16.25
N ALA A 66 12.78 11.47 -15.72
CA ALA A 66 13.14 10.32 -14.89
C ALA A 66 12.27 10.15 -13.63
N PRO A 67 11.82 11.20 -12.90
CA PRO A 67 10.91 11.02 -11.78
C PRO A 67 9.59 10.37 -12.18
N GLN A 68 9.01 10.78 -13.32
CA GLN A 68 7.75 10.23 -13.83
C GLN A 68 7.90 8.75 -14.25
N VAL A 69 9.01 8.42 -14.93
CA VAL A 69 9.33 7.03 -15.31
C VAL A 69 9.47 6.15 -14.07
N LEU A 70 10.20 6.61 -13.05
CA LEU A 70 10.36 5.86 -11.80
C LEU A 70 9.03 5.68 -11.05
N ALA A 71 8.18 6.70 -11.02
CA ALA A 71 6.85 6.60 -10.43
C ALA A 71 5.98 5.57 -11.17
N ALA A 72 6.02 5.57 -12.51
CA ALA A 72 5.30 4.59 -13.32
C ALA A 72 5.81 3.16 -13.08
N LEU A 73 7.13 2.97 -13.00
CA LEU A 73 7.73 1.67 -12.70
C LEU A 73 7.33 1.18 -11.30
N ARG A 74 7.34 2.05 -10.29
CA ARG A 74 6.89 1.68 -8.93
C ARG A 74 5.43 1.25 -8.92
N ASN A 75 4.55 1.94 -9.65
CA ASN A 75 3.15 1.54 -9.78
C ASN A 75 3.02 0.14 -10.40
N ALA A 76 3.77 -0.15 -11.45
CA ALA A 76 3.80 -1.48 -12.06
C ALA A 76 4.29 -2.55 -11.06
N VAL A 77 5.36 -2.26 -10.30
CA VAL A 77 5.87 -3.17 -9.27
C VAL A 77 4.84 -3.42 -8.17
N VAL A 78 4.17 -2.38 -7.67
CA VAL A 78 3.10 -2.54 -6.65
C VAL A 78 1.99 -3.45 -7.17
N HIS A 79 1.61 -3.31 -8.44
CA HIS A 79 0.61 -4.16 -9.08
C HIS A 79 1.08 -5.62 -9.16
N LEU A 80 2.30 -5.86 -9.61
CA LEU A 80 2.88 -7.22 -9.68
C LEU A 80 2.99 -7.86 -8.29
N LEU A 81 3.47 -7.13 -7.30
CA LEU A 81 3.53 -7.59 -5.91
C LEU A 81 2.15 -7.96 -5.34
N ALA A 82 1.07 -7.39 -5.88
CA ALA A 82 -0.29 -7.74 -5.47
C ALA A 82 -0.66 -9.19 -5.77
N GLY A 83 -0.06 -9.79 -6.79
CA GLY A 83 -0.24 -11.20 -7.17
C GLY A 83 0.67 -12.18 -6.43
N VAL A 84 1.65 -11.71 -5.66
CA VAL A 84 2.58 -12.58 -4.92
C VAL A 84 1.96 -13.02 -3.60
N SER A 85 1.99 -14.33 -3.34
CA SER A 85 1.54 -14.90 -2.06
C SER A 85 2.61 -14.69 -1.00
N ALA A 86 2.46 -13.63 -0.20
CA ALA A 86 3.36 -13.30 0.89
C ALA A 86 2.58 -12.58 2.02
N GLU A 87 3.11 -12.58 3.23
CA GLU A 87 2.48 -11.94 4.40
C GLU A 87 2.34 -10.41 4.24
N SER A 88 3.28 -9.79 3.53
CA SER A 88 3.28 -8.36 3.26
C SER A 88 3.96 -8.05 1.92
N ARG A 89 3.79 -6.82 1.42
CA ARG A 89 4.50 -6.36 0.22
C ARG A 89 6.01 -6.26 0.42
N ALA A 90 6.46 -5.95 1.63
CA ALA A 90 7.87 -5.96 1.99
C ALA A 90 8.42 -7.39 1.91
N ALA A 91 7.74 -8.38 2.49
CA ALA A 91 8.12 -9.79 2.41
C ALA A 91 8.13 -10.29 0.95
N ALA A 92 7.15 -9.89 0.12
CA ALA A 92 7.13 -10.20 -1.30
C ALA A 92 8.35 -9.61 -2.03
N THR A 93 8.74 -8.39 -1.70
CA THR A 93 9.92 -7.73 -2.28
C THR A 93 11.20 -8.47 -1.90
N GLU A 94 11.35 -8.85 -0.64
CA GLU A 94 12.50 -9.64 -0.16
C GLU A 94 12.56 -11.01 -0.82
N GLN A 95 11.43 -11.72 -0.90
CA GLN A 95 11.32 -13.01 -1.57
C GLN A 95 11.79 -12.94 -3.04
N LEU A 96 11.27 -11.97 -3.80
CA LEU A 96 11.62 -11.79 -5.21
C LEU A 96 13.06 -11.33 -5.40
N SER A 97 13.60 -10.53 -4.47
CA SER A 97 14.99 -10.12 -4.48
C SER A 97 15.94 -11.30 -4.25
N ALA A 98 15.57 -12.22 -3.37
CA ALA A 98 16.32 -13.44 -3.12
C ALA A 98 16.18 -14.48 -4.24
N ARG A 99 15.09 -14.43 -5.02
CA ARG A 99 14.73 -15.40 -6.06
C ARG A 99 14.42 -14.70 -7.37
N SER A 100 15.44 -14.12 -8.00
CA SER A 100 15.28 -13.32 -9.22
C SER A 100 14.60 -14.06 -10.38
N HIS A 101 14.71 -15.40 -10.44
CA HIS A 101 14.02 -16.21 -11.45
C HIS A 101 12.49 -16.18 -11.28
N GLU A 102 11.98 -16.10 -10.04
CA GLU A 102 10.54 -15.93 -9.77
C GLU A 102 10.07 -14.55 -10.25
N ALA A 103 10.89 -13.52 -10.02
CA ALA A 103 10.60 -12.16 -10.52
C ALA A 103 10.53 -12.11 -12.05
N LEU A 104 11.43 -12.79 -12.75
CA LEU A 104 11.40 -12.91 -14.21
C LEU A 104 10.14 -13.63 -14.68
N GLY A 105 9.73 -14.70 -13.99
CA GLY A 105 8.50 -15.41 -14.26
C GLY A 105 7.27 -14.53 -14.18
N LEU A 106 7.18 -13.62 -13.18
CA LEU A 106 6.09 -12.64 -13.07
C LEU A 106 6.03 -11.66 -14.25
N LEU A 107 7.18 -11.37 -14.86
CA LEU A 107 7.29 -10.52 -16.05
C LEU A 107 7.09 -11.30 -17.36
N GLY A 108 6.89 -12.63 -17.30
CA GLY A 108 6.80 -13.49 -18.47
C GLY A 108 8.14 -13.62 -19.23
N LEU A 109 9.27 -13.35 -18.55
CA LEU A 109 10.61 -13.43 -19.14
C LEU A 109 11.24 -14.79 -18.82
N PRO A 110 12.05 -15.35 -19.78
CA PRO A 110 12.79 -16.58 -19.51
C PRO A 110 13.87 -16.35 -18.44
N PRO A 111 14.24 -17.38 -17.66
CA PRO A 111 15.35 -17.28 -16.74
C PRO A 111 16.66 -17.02 -17.50
N PHE A 112 17.57 -16.28 -16.88
CA PHE A 112 18.93 -16.13 -17.41
C PHE A 112 19.62 -17.50 -17.46
N GLN A 113 20.21 -17.81 -18.59
CA GLN A 113 21.09 -18.98 -18.78
C GLN A 113 22.49 -18.68 -18.25
#